data_2759e956fee32866948e84eb1b2f41c1
#
_entry.id   2759e956fee32866948e84eb1b2f41c1
#
_cell.length_a   1.000
_cell.length_b   1.000
_cell.length_c   1.000
_cell.angle_alpha   90.00
_cell.angle_beta   90.00
_cell.angle_gamma   90.00
#
_symmetry.space_group_name_H-M   'P 1'
#
loop_
_entity.id
_entity.type
_entity.pdbx_description
1 polymer ?
#
loop_
_entity_poly.entity_id
_entity_poly.type
_entity_poly.pdbx_seq_one_letter_code
_entity_poly.pdbx_strand_id
1 'polypeptide(L)'
;MGIMSRRTPRPRPARPTPASCPCGLPAAYADCCGRLHRGQTRATTAEQLMRSRYSAFAVGDEAYLLRSWHPTTRPPGAGLDPGLRWVRLEILGTTEGSAFHTTGTVEFRAHYTQGGGAGSLHENSRFVRHEGAWVYLDGVTGD
;
A
#
# COMPACT_ATOMS: atom_id res chain seq x y z
N MET A 1 -18.85 31.10 26.79
CA MET A 1 -18.47 30.96 26.66
C MET A 1 -17.89 30.38 26.33
N GLY A 2 -17.76 30.30 25.95
CA GLY A 2 -16.91 29.87 25.48
C GLY A 2 -16.78 28.76 25.28
N ILE A 3 -17.11 28.32 25.35
CA ILE A 3 -16.96 27.36 25.26
C ILE A 3 -16.76 26.74 24.33
N MET A 4 -16.64 27.04 23.71
CA MET A 4 -16.26 26.52 22.86
C MET A 4 -15.28 26.34 22.57
N SER A 5 -15.06 26.62 22.50
CA SER A 5 -14.01 26.51 22.19
C SER A 5 -13.34 25.68 22.75
N ARG A 6 -13.62 25.21 23.28
CA ARG A 6 -13.07 24.41 23.70
C ARG A 6 -13.08 23.35 23.05
N ARG A 7 -13.00 23.37 22.14
CA ARG A 7 -12.80 22.22 21.59
C ARG A 7 -11.45 21.81 21.78
N THR A 8 -11.22 20.67 22.27
CA THR A 8 -9.94 20.09 22.27
C THR A 8 -9.58 19.83 20.86
N PRO A 9 -8.37 20.10 20.49
CA PRO A 9 -7.93 19.75 19.18
C PRO A 9 -8.06 18.25 19.00
N ARG A 10 -8.72 17.87 17.96
CA ARG A 10 -8.76 16.53 17.64
C ARG A 10 -7.42 16.09 17.23
N PRO A 11 -6.99 14.88 17.56
CA PRO A 11 -5.80 14.30 16.99
C PRO A 11 -5.95 14.40 15.49
N ARG A 12 -4.86 14.78 14.83
CA ARG A 12 -4.92 14.86 13.42
C ARG A 12 -5.26 13.49 12.93
N PRO A 13 -6.37 13.29 12.29
CA PRO A 13 -6.73 11.98 11.80
C PRO A 13 -5.76 11.57 10.71
N ALA A 14 -5.66 10.29 10.49
CA ALA A 14 -5.05 9.79 9.29
C ALA A 14 -5.79 10.39 8.11
N ARG A 15 -5.25 10.22 6.93
CA ARG A 15 -5.91 10.75 5.75
C ARG A 15 -7.33 10.23 5.67
N PRO A 16 -8.26 11.03 5.14
CA PRO A 16 -9.64 10.56 4.99
C PRO A 16 -9.68 9.29 4.17
N THR A 17 -10.62 8.40 4.50
CA THR A 17 -10.84 7.19 3.72
C THR A 17 -11.33 7.60 2.34
N PRO A 18 -10.65 7.19 1.28
CA PRO A 18 -11.05 7.57 -0.06
C PRO A 18 -12.31 6.86 -0.51
N ALA A 19 -13.10 7.52 -1.36
CA ALA A 19 -14.30 6.89 -1.92
C ALA A 19 -13.91 5.76 -2.87
N SER A 20 -13.02 6.03 -3.84
CA SER A 20 -12.51 4.99 -4.72
C SER A 20 -11.17 4.51 -4.21
N CYS A 21 -10.82 3.28 -4.55
CA CYS A 21 -9.59 2.70 -4.03
C CYS A 21 -8.37 3.38 -4.65
N PRO A 22 -7.39 3.77 -3.83
CA PRO A 22 -6.16 4.35 -4.36
C PRO A 22 -5.42 3.45 -5.33
N CYS A 23 -5.63 2.15 -5.26
CA CYS A 23 -4.90 1.21 -6.11
C CYS A 23 -5.26 1.30 -7.59
N GLY A 24 -6.31 2.04 -7.94
CA GLY A 24 -6.69 2.28 -9.31
C GLY A 24 -7.75 1.34 -9.86
N LEU A 25 -8.13 0.30 -9.12
CA LEU A 25 -9.23 -0.54 -9.54
C LEU A 25 -10.54 0.21 -9.36
N PRO A 26 -11.55 -0.06 -10.22
CA PRO A 26 -12.80 0.71 -10.17
C PRO A 26 -13.74 0.17 -9.10
N ALA A 27 -13.34 0.27 -7.85
CA ALA A 27 -14.12 -0.18 -6.72
C ALA A 27 -13.92 0.78 -5.57
N ALA A 28 -14.88 0.82 -4.65
CA ALA A 28 -14.74 1.60 -3.44
C ALA A 28 -13.62 1.02 -2.59
N TYR A 29 -12.90 1.87 -1.90
CA TYR A 29 -11.80 1.42 -1.05
C TYR A 29 -12.29 0.36 -0.05
N ALA A 30 -13.44 0.58 0.56
CA ALA A 30 -13.97 -0.35 1.56
C ALA A 30 -14.24 -1.75 0.98
N ASP A 31 -14.48 -1.83 -0.31
CA ASP A 31 -14.77 -3.10 -0.99
C ASP A 31 -13.55 -3.63 -1.76
N CYS A 32 -12.44 -2.96 -1.67
CA CYS A 32 -11.22 -3.31 -2.41
C CYS A 32 -10.09 -3.50 -1.40
N CYS A 33 -9.06 -2.66 -1.45
CA CYS A 33 -7.91 -2.81 -0.55
C CYS A 33 -8.29 -2.67 0.92
N GLY A 34 -9.35 -1.94 1.23
CA GLY A 34 -9.80 -1.81 2.62
C GLY A 34 -10.16 -3.14 3.26
N ARG A 35 -10.66 -4.09 2.47
CA ARG A 35 -10.96 -5.43 3.01
C ARG A 35 -9.70 -6.15 3.45
N LEU A 36 -8.63 -6.01 2.68
CA LEU A 36 -7.36 -6.61 3.04
C LEU A 36 -6.75 -5.90 4.26
N HIS A 37 -6.85 -4.57 4.28
CA HIS A 37 -6.30 -3.80 5.41
C HIS A 37 -6.99 -4.16 6.73
N ARG A 38 -8.30 -4.45 6.67
CA ARG A 38 -9.05 -4.83 7.87
C ARG A 38 -8.92 -6.31 8.21
N GLY A 39 -8.21 -7.09 7.39
CA GLY A 39 -8.04 -8.51 7.64
C GLY A 39 -9.25 -9.34 7.29
N GLN A 40 -10.20 -8.80 6.54
CA GLN A 40 -11.42 -9.52 6.16
C GLN A 40 -11.16 -10.55 5.07
N THR A 41 -10.12 -10.34 4.26
CA THR A 41 -9.74 -11.26 3.22
C THR A 41 -8.24 -11.15 2.99
N ARG A 42 -7.68 -12.11 2.28
CA ARG A 42 -6.25 -12.14 1.96
C ARG A 42 -6.07 -11.94 0.46
N ALA A 43 -4.91 -11.41 0.09
CA ALA A 43 -4.57 -11.30 -1.32
C ALA A 43 -4.43 -12.69 -1.92
N THR A 44 -5.05 -12.91 -3.07
CA THR A 44 -4.97 -14.19 -3.76
C THR A 44 -3.85 -14.21 -4.81
N THR A 45 -3.33 -13.06 -5.19
CA THR A 45 -2.24 -12.94 -6.16
C THR A 45 -1.22 -11.93 -5.68
N ALA A 46 -0.02 -12.02 -6.24
CA ALA A 46 1.03 -11.05 -5.94
C ALA A 46 0.60 -9.63 -6.35
N GLU A 47 -0.09 -9.51 -7.48
CA GLU A 47 -0.56 -8.19 -7.92
C GLU A 47 -1.57 -7.61 -6.93
N GLN A 48 -2.48 -8.43 -6.43
CA GLN A 48 -3.45 -7.94 -5.44
C GLN A 48 -2.72 -7.47 -4.18
N LEU A 49 -1.70 -8.21 -3.77
CA LEU A 49 -0.91 -7.78 -2.62
C LEU A 49 -0.20 -6.45 -2.90
N MET A 50 0.40 -6.31 -4.10
CA MET A 50 1.08 -5.07 -4.46
C MET A 50 0.11 -3.89 -4.40
N ARG A 51 -1.08 -4.04 -4.98
CA ARG A 51 -2.09 -2.98 -4.97
C ARG A 51 -2.49 -2.60 -3.55
N SER A 52 -2.65 -3.60 -2.68
CA SER A 52 -3.05 -3.33 -1.30
C SER A 52 -1.95 -2.63 -0.51
N ARG A 53 -0.68 -2.91 -0.81
CA ARG A 53 0.43 -2.23 -0.15
C ARG A 53 0.55 -0.79 -0.65
N TYR A 54 0.36 -0.56 -1.95
CA TYR A 54 0.31 0.81 -2.46
C TYR A 54 -0.79 1.61 -1.75
N SER A 55 -1.98 1.03 -1.65
CA SER A 55 -3.08 1.70 -0.95
C SER A 55 -2.75 1.96 0.51
N ALA A 56 -2.02 1.04 1.14
CA ALA A 56 -1.62 1.23 2.53
C ALA A 56 -0.67 2.42 2.68
N PHE A 57 0.25 2.61 1.74
CA PHE A 57 1.07 3.81 1.74
C PHE A 57 0.21 5.05 1.54
N ALA A 58 -0.78 4.98 0.65
CA ALA A 58 -1.62 6.13 0.34
C ALA A 58 -2.48 6.55 1.52
N VAL A 59 -2.99 5.60 2.30
CA VAL A 59 -3.85 5.92 3.45
C VAL A 59 -3.10 5.94 4.77
N GLY A 60 -1.81 5.58 4.78
CA GLY A 60 -0.99 5.64 5.97
C GLY A 60 -1.16 4.45 6.91
N ASP A 61 -1.45 3.26 6.39
CA ASP A 61 -1.65 2.06 7.19
C ASP A 61 -0.33 1.32 7.37
N GLU A 62 0.49 1.78 8.31
CA GLU A 62 1.80 1.18 8.55
C GLU A 62 1.68 -0.25 9.07
N ALA A 63 0.68 -0.53 9.89
CA ALA A 63 0.53 -1.87 10.44
C ALA A 63 0.35 -2.89 9.32
N TYR A 64 -0.45 -2.56 8.31
CA TYR A 64 -0.64 -3.46 7.18
C TYR A 64 0.66 -3.65 6.39
N LEU A 65 1.41 -2.57 6.18
CA LEU A 65 2.67 -2.66 5.46
C LEU A 65 3.63 -3.61 6.16
N LEU A 66 3.75 -3.50 7.48
CA LEU A 66 4.68 -4.34 8.22
C LEU A 66 4.23 -5.79 8.27
N ARG A 67 2.93 -6.06 8.49
CA ARG A 67 2.49 -7.45 8.57
C ARG A 67 2.46 -8.14 7.20
N SER A 68 2.43 -7.38 6.11
CA SER A 68 2.49 -7.94 4.75
C SER A 68 3.92 -7.97 4.20
N TRP A 69 4.90 -7.82 5.04
CA TRP A 69 6.32 -7.83 4.70
C TRP A 69 6.93 -9.12 5.23
N HIS A 70 7.73 -9.81 4.41
CA HIS A 70 8.34 -11.05 4.84
C HIS A 70 9.21 -10.81 6.08
N PRO A 71 9.15 -11.68 7.10
CA PRO A 71 9.89 -11.44 8.35
C PRO A 71 11.39 -11.25 8.16
N THR A 72 12.00 -11.93 7.17
CA THR A 72 13.45 -11.84 6.98
C THR A 72 13.90 -10.48 6.46
N THR A 73 13.00 -9.72 5.84
CA THR A 73 13.36 -8.43 5.25
C THR A 73 12.57 -7.28 5.86
N ARG A 74 11.67 -7.56 6.78
CA ARG A 74 10.81 -6.57 7.42
C ARG A 74 11.63 -5.56 8.22
N PRO A 75 11.51 -4.26 7.93
CA PRO A 75 12.18 -3.23 8.73
C PRO A 75 11.39 -2.95 10.01
N PRO A 76 11.98 -2.23 10.97
CA PRO A 76 11.24 -1.86 12.18
C PRO A 76 10.11 -0.88 11.94
N GLY A 77 10.17 -0.11 10.84
CA GLY A 77 9.11 0.80 10.45
C GLY A 77 9.04 0.87 8.95
N ALA A 78 7.88 1.23 8.41
CA ALA A 78 7.66 1.22 6.98
C ALA A 78 8.19 2.46 6.26
N GLY A 79 8.66 3.47 7.00
CA GLY A 79 9.23 4.65 6.37
C GLY A 79 8.19 5.57 5.74
N LEU A 80 7.02 5.67 6.35
CA LEU A 80 5.99 6.57 5.83
C LEU A 80 6.49 8.01 5.88
N ASP A 81 6.27 8.74 4.79
CA ASP A 81 6.66 10.13 4.67
C ASP A 81 5.42 11.00 4.57
N PRO A 82 5.09 11.78 5.63
CA PRO A 82 3.88 12.60 5.59
C PRO A 82 3.91 13.72 4.56
N GLY A 83 5.10 14.07 4.07
CA GLY A 83 5.23 15.09 3.03
C GLY A 83 5.02 14.56 1.62
N LEU A 84 4.85 13.26 1.47
CA LEU A 84 4.74 12.63 0.16
C LEU A 84 3.32 12.13 -0.02
N ARG A 85 2.71 12.47 -1.17
CA ARG A 85 1.36 12.02 -1.49
C ARG A 85 1.40 11.10 -2.68
N TRP A 86 0.89 9.90 -2.53
CA TRP A 86 0.76 8.97 -3.64
C TRP A 86 -0.48 9.34 -4.45
N VAL A 87 -0.33 9.42 -5.77
CA VAL A 87 -1.43 9.86 -6.64
C VAL A 87 -1.90 8.81 -7.62
N ARG A 88 -1.03 7.88 -8.06
CA ARG A 88 -1.43 6.90 -9.05
C ARG A 88 -0.48 5.72 -9.07
N LEU A 89 -1.02 4.53 -9.27
CA LEU A 89 -0.24 3.30 -9.43
C LEU A 89 -0.40 2.77 -10.84
N GLU A 90 0.73 2.44 -11.45
CA GLU A 90 0.78 1.85 -12.77
C GLU A 90 1.43 0.49 -12.67
N ILE A 91 0.70 -0.57 -13.01
CA ILE A 91 1.30 -1.90 -13.06
C ILE A 91 1.88 -2.08 -14.46
N LEU A 92 3.17 -2.31 -14.52
CA LEU A 92 3.88 -2.41 -15.81
C LEU A 92 4.01 -3.85 -16.28
N GLY A 93 4.03 -4.81 -15.36
CA GLY A 93 4.14 -6.21 -15.73
C GLY A 93 4.16 -7.10 -14.52
N THR A 94 3.83 -8.37 -14.74
CA THR A 94 3.86 -9.36 -13.66
C THR A 94 4.46 -10.65 -14.19
N THR A 95 5.11 -11.42 -13.31
CA THR A 95 5.52 -12.79 -13.63
C THR A 95 5.04 -13.69 -12.52
N GLU A 96 4.48 -14.84 -12.87
CA GLU A 96 3.95 -15.80 -11.90
C GLU A 96 2.97 -15.09 -10.95
N GLY A 97 2.99 -15.44 -9.66
CA GLY A 97 2.19 -14.71 -8.68
C GLY A 97 0.69 -14.99 -8.71
N SER A 98 0.27 -16.05 -9.42
CA SER A 98 -1.14 -16.41 -9.45
C SER A 98 -1.51 -17.16 -8.17
N ALA A 99 -2.79 -17.50 -8.03
CA ALA A 99 -3.26 -18.26 -6.88
C ALA A 99 -2.54 -19.63 -6.74
N PHE A 100 -1.90 -20.11 -7.80
CA PHE A 100 -1.25 -21.41 -7.79
C PHE A 100 0.27 -21.33 -7.65
N HIS A 101 0.83 -20.13 -7.63
CA HIS A 101 2.28 -19.95 -7.51
C HIS A 101 2.68 -19.67 -6.07
N THR A 102 3.96 -19.90 -5.76
CA THR A 102 4.53 -19.58 -4.46
C THR A 102 5.44 -18.36 -4.51
N THR A 103 5.77 -17.90 -5.70
CA THR A 103 6.57 -16.70 -5.92
C THR A 103 5.95 -15.91 -7.07
N GLY A 104 6.27 -14.63 -7.12
CA GLY A 104 5.85 -13.79 -8.23
C GLY A 104 6.53 -12.45 -8.16
N THR A 105 6.53 -11.75 -9.29
CA THR A 105 7.06 -10.40 -9.35
C THR A 105 5.98 -9.46 -9.89
N VAL A 106 6.06 -8.21 -9.47
CA VAL A 106 5.21 -7.15 -10.00
C VAL A 106 6.10 -5.95 -10.26
N GLU A 107 6.16 -5.55 -11.51
CA GLU A 107 6.86 -4.32 -11.88
C GLU A 107 5.84 -3.20 -11.95
N PHE A 108 6.15 -2.06 -11.33
CA PHE A 108 5.19 -0.98 -11.26
C PHE A 108 5.89 0.37 -11.22
N ARG A 109 5.10 1.40 -11.51
CA ARG A 109 5.50 2.79 -11.32
C ARG A 109 4.47 3.46 -10.43
N ALA A 110 4.90 4.00 -9.32
CA ALA A 110 4.03 4.70 -8.38
C ALA A 110 4.33 6.19 -8.48
N HIS A 111 3.31 6.97 -8.79
CA HIS A 111 3.43 8.40 -8.99
C HIS A 111 3.07 9.13 -7.71
N TYR A 112 3.82 10.19 -7.40
CA TYR A 112 3.59 10.95 -6.18
C TYR A 112 3.86 12.43 -6.39
N THR A 113 3.43 13.23 -5.43
CA THR A 113 3.82 14.63 -5.34
C THR A 113 4.50 14.84 -3.98
N GLN A 114 5.46 15.75 -3.96
CA GLN A 114 6.16 16.09 -2.74
C GLN A 114 6.68 17.51 -2.88
N GLY A 115 6.33 18.37 -1.90
CA GLY A 115 6.81 19.74 -1.91
C GLY A 115 6.41 20.51 -3.16
N GLY A 116 5.25 20.21 -3.73
CA GLY A 116 4.78 20.87 -4.93
C GLY A 116 5.33 20.31 -6.22
N GLY A 117 6.22 19.31 -6.14
CA GLY A 117 6.78 18.68 -7.34
C GLY A 117 6.23 17.28 -7.53
N ALA A 118 6.20 16.82 -8.78
CA ALA A 118 5.77 15.48 -9.13
C ALA A 118 6.96 14.56 -9.31
N GLY A 119 6.80 13.31 -8.93
CA GLY A 119 7.84 12.30 -9.12
C GLY A 119 7.24 10.93 -9.27
N SER A 120 8.07 9.94 -9.48
CA SER A 120 7.62 8.56 -9.55
C SER A 120 8.71 7.63 -9.04
N LEU A 121 8.24 6.49 -8.53
CA LEU A 121 9.11 5.39 -8.11
C LEU A 121 8.85 4.22 -9.04
N HIS A 122 9.88 3.68 -9.64
CA HIS A 122 9.80 2.49 -10.47
C HIS A 122 10.49 1.36 -9.74
N GLU A 123 9.80 0.25 -9.57
CA GLU A 123 10.35 -0.89 -8.85
C GLU A 123 9.84 -2.17 -9.46
N ASN A 124 10.70 -3.20 -9.44
CA ASN A 124 10.28 -4.56 -9.72
C ASN A 124 10.35 -5.32 -8.41
N SER A 125 9.19 -5.63 -7.84
CA SER A 125 9.08 -6.21 -6.51
C SER A 125 8.92 -7.72 -6.58
N ARG A 126 9.54 -8.40 -5.61
CA ARG A 126 9.37 -9.85 -5.46
C ARG A 126 8.44 -10.14 -4.30
N PHE A 127 7.54 -11.08 -4.54
CA PHE A 127 6.56 -11.52 -3.55
C PHE A 127 6.67 -13.03 -3.42
N VAL A 128 6.49 -13.50 -2.21
CA VAL A 128 6.55 -14.95 -1.92
C VAL A 128 5.41 -15.30 -0.98
N ARG A 129 5.13 -16.60 -0.85
CA ARG A 129 4.20 -17.04 0.15
C ARG A 129 4.95 -17.33 1.44
N HIS A 130 4.40 -16.82 2.54
CA HIS A 130 4.90 -17.10 3.86
C HIS A 130 3.71 -17.59 4.68
N GLU A 131 3.81 -18.84 5.14
CA GLU A 131 2.70 -19.46 5.88
C GLU A 131 1.39 -19.37 5.09
N GLY A 132 1.50 -19.56 3.79
CA GLY A 132 0.35 -19.60 2.90
C GLY A 132 -0.14 -18.25 2.37
N ALA A 133 0.37 -17.16 2.90
CA ALA A 133 -0.09 -15.83 2.50
C ALA A 133 0.98 -15.13 1.66
N TRP A 134 0.53 -14.35 0.69
CA TRP A 134 1.45 -13.52 -0.09
C TRP A 134 2.02 -12.42 0.78
N VAL A 135 3.33 -12.23 0.71
CA VAL A 135 4.01 -11.13 1.38
C VAL A 135 5.06 -10.54 0.45
N TYR A 136 5.39 -9.28 0.70
CA TYR A 136 6.46 -8.58 -0.01
C TYR A 136 7.81 -9.06 0.51
N LEU A 137 8.71 -9.43 -0.37
CA LEU A 137 10.06 -9.85 0.03
C LEU A 137 11.05 -8.71 -0.13
N ASP A 138 11.23 -8.24 -1.34
CA ASP A 138 12.16 -7.15 -1.65
C ASP A 138 11.88 -6.62 -3.05
N GLY A 139 12.66 -5.65 -3.49
CA GLY A 139 12.50 -5.12 -4.82
C GLY A 139 13.76 -4.45 -5.30
N VAL A 140 13.79 -4.25 -6.63
CA VAL A 140 14.88 -3.54 -7.29
C VAL A 140 14.29 -2.28 -7.91
N THR A 141 14.82 -1.13 -7.51
CA THR A 141 14.37 0.12 -8.10
C THR A 141 15.01 0.30 -9.47
N GLY A 142 14.23 0.86 -10.40
CA GLY A 142 14.69 1.16 -11.72
C GLY A 142 14.66 2.65 -11.98
N ASP A 143 14.91 3.01 -13.21
CA ASP A 143 14.90 4.42 -13.61
C ASP A 143 13.52 4.92 -13.93
#